data_c59b843c18d07617353abc856c66ee2a
#
_entry.id   c59b843c18d07617353abc856c66ee2a
#
_cell.length_a   1.000
_cell.length_b   1.000
_cell.length_c   1.000
_cell.angle_alpha   90.00
_cell.angle_beta   90.00
_cell.angle_gamma   90.00
#
_symmetry.space_group_name_H-M   'P 1'
#
loop_
_entity.id
_entity.type
_entity.pdbx_description
1 polymer ?
#
loop_
_entity_poly.entity_id
_entity_poly.type
_entity_poly.pdbx_seq_one_letter_code
_entity_poly.pdbx_strand_id
1 'polypeptide(L)'
;FSEEESINTVKKYINRIDWVWIDTFSKLPVNKDNIKILNKFKKCLVSPDRWNRSEDIKKYIKIMKQKNFSINCVMTSEKTVKVWENNF
;
A
#
# COMPACT_ATOMS: atom_id res chain seq x y z
N PHE A 1 -6.75 -4.08 3.77
CA PHE A 1 -5.89 -5.26 3.75
C PHE A 1 -4.57 -4.98 4.47
N SER A 2 -4.18 -5.86 5.33
CA SER A 2 -2.89 -5.84 6.03
C SER A 2 -2.29 -7.25 5.99
N GLU A 3 -1.08 -7.39 6.55
CA GLU A 3 -0.45 -8.72 6.64
C GLU A 3 -1.21 -9.72 7.50
N GLU A 4 -2.08 -9.22 8.37
CA GLU A 4 -2.89 -10.07 9.25
C GLU A 4 -4.08 -10.69 8.54
N GLU A 5 -4.40 -10.21 7.36
CA GLU A 5 -5.56 -10.68 6.60
C GLU A 5 -5.13 -11.60 5.46
N SER A 6 -6.03 -12.53 5.11
CA SER A 6 -5.78 -13.41 3.97
C SER A 6 -6.08 -12.68 2.65
N ILE A 7 -5.18 -12.78 1.69
CA ILE A 7 -5.42 -12.26 0.34
C ILE A 7 -6.63 -12.95 -0.31
N ASN A 8 -6.95 -14.15 0.11
CA ASN A 8 -8.13 -14.86 -0.39
C ASN A 8 -9.43 -14.15 0.00
N THR A 9 -9.46 -13.44 1.14
CA THR A 9 -10.60 -12.63 1.52
C THR A 9 -10.76 -11.47 0.54
N VAL A 10 -9.68 -10.79 0.18
CA VAL A 10 -9.71 -9.69 -0.78
C VAL A 10 -10.16 -10.19 -2.16
N LYS A 11 -9.68 -11.36 -2.56
CA LYS A 11 -10.03 -11.97 -3.86
C LYS A 11 -11.53 -12.10 -4.07
N LYS A 12 -12.30 -12.33 -3.01
CA LYS A 12 -13.77 -12.45 -3.08
C LYS A 12 -14.46 -11.18 -3.52
N TYR A 13 -13.78 -10.03 -3.38
CA TYR A 13 -14.36 -8.72 -3.71
C TYR A 13 -13.96 -8.20 -5.08
N ILE A 14 -13.21 -8.97 -5.88
CA ILE A 14 -12.90 -8.61 -7.26
C ILE A 14 -14.21 -8.43 -8.03
N ASN A 15 -14.34 -7.29 -8.73
CA ASN A 15 -15.55 -6.88 -9.46
C ASN A 15 -16.75 -6.52 -8.56
N ARG A 16 -16.58 -6.49 -7.25
CA ARG A 16 -17.64 -6.08 -6.31
C ARG A 16 -17.37 -4.72 -5.68
N ILE A 17 -16.08 -4.39 -5.49
CA ILE A 17 -15.64 -3.08 -4.99
C ILE A 17 -14.51 -2.58 -5.89
N ASP A 18 -14.34 -1.26 -5.96
CA ASP A 18 -13.32 -0.64 -6.81
C ASP A 18 -12.02 -0.41 -6.06
N TRP A 19 -12.09 -0.10 -4.79
CA TRP A 19 -10.95 0.31 -3.98
C TRP A 19 -10.60 -0.71 -2.93
N VAL A 20 -9.30 -0.85 -2.67
CA VAL A 20 -8.79 -1.55 -1.50
C VAL A 20 -7.91 -0.60 -0.70
N TRP A 21 -8.07 -0.63 0.60
CA TRP A 21 -7.29 0.11 1.56
C TRP A 21 -6.17 -0.79 2.04
N ILE A 22 -4.92 -0.35 1.88
CA ILE A 22 -3.75 -1.15 2.24
C ILE A 22 -3.12 -0.55 3.48
N ASP A 23 -3.14 -1.28 4.57
CA ASP A 23 -2.58 -0.85 5.84
C ASP A 23 -1.12 -1.28 5.96
N THR A 24 -0.31 -0.42 6.56
CA THR A 24 1.11 -0.68 6.80
C THR A 24 1.41 -0.72 8.31
N PHE A 25 0.45 -1.20 9.09
CA PHE A 25 0.57 -1.22 10.55
C PHE A 25 1.89 -1.82 11.04
N SER A 26 2.27 -2.97 10.54
CA SER A 26 3.53 -3.62 10.91
C SER A 26 4.53 -3.71 9.77
N LYS A 27 4.04 -3.79 8.53
CA LYS A 27 4.90 -3.80 7.34
C LYS A 27 4.09 -3.50 6.10
N LEU A 28 4.76 -3.31 4.98
CA LEU A 28 4.12 -3.23 3.67
C LEU A 28 3.69 -4.64 3.24
N PRO A 29 2.37 -4.92 3.15
CA PRO A 29 1.89 -6.29 2.87
C PRO A 29 1.89 -6.59 1.37
N VAL A 30 3.02 -6.35 0.71
CA VAL A 30 3.16 -6.50 -0.74
C VAL A 30 4.16 -7.62 -1.02
N ASN A 31 3.68 -8.69 -1.61
CA ASN A 31 4.50 -9.78 -2.07
C ASN A 31 4.01 -10.24 -3.46
N LYS A 32 4.74 -11.17 -4.06
CA LYS A 32 4.46 -11.63 -5.42
C LYS A 32 3.02 -12.12 -5.61
N ASP A 33 2.49 -12.84 -4.64
CA ASP A 33 1.13 -13.41 -4.72
C ASP A 33 0.06 -12.34 -4.49
N ASN A 34 0.28 -11.46 -3.51
CA ASN A 34 -0.68 -10.41 -3.18
C ASN A 34 -0.80 -9.37 -4.30
N ILE A 35 0.29 -9.05 -4.97
CA ILE A 35 0.30 -8.05 -6.04
C ILE A 35 -0.69 -8.37 -7.14
N LYS A 36 -0.76 -9.62 -7.56
CA LYS A 36 -1.68 -10.04 -8.63
C LYS A 36 -3.13 -9.74 -8.29
N ILE A 37 -3.50 -9.93 -7.04
CA ILE A 37 -4.86 -9.70 -6.57
C ILE A 37 -5.09 -8.21 -6.34
N LEU A 38 -4.18 -7.53 -5.65
CA LEU A 38 -4.32 -6.12 -5.31
C LEU A 38 -4.35 -5.22 -6.55
N ASN A 39 -3.64 -5.60 -7.61
CA ASN A 39 -3.65 -4.85 -8.87
C ASN A 39 -5.01 -4.88 -9.59
N LYS A 40 -5.95 -5.70 -9.16
CA LYS A 40 -7.32 -5.69 -9.66
C LYS A 40 -8.15 -4.54 -9.10
N PHE A 41 -7.61 -3.79 -8.15
CA PHE A 41 -8.30 -2.70 -7.47
C PHE A 41 -7.54 -1.39 -7.62
N LYS A 42 -8.24 -0.28 -7.45
CA LYS A 42 -7.61 0.99 -7.09
C LYS A 42 -7.13 0.89 -5.65
N LYS A 43 -5.97 1.45 -5.36
CA LYS A 43 -5.30 1.22 -4.08
C LYS A 43 -5.03 2.51 -3.35
N CYS A 44 -5.46 2.57 -2.09
CA CYS A 44 -5.09 3.63 -1.16
C CYS A 44 -4.17 3.03 -0.09
N LEU A 45 -2.94 3.54 -0.02
CA LEU A 45 -1.96 3.06 0.96
C LEU A 45 -1.96 3.95 2.19
N VAL A 46 -1.95 3.33 3.37
CA VAL A 46 -1.71 4.05 4.62
C VAL A 46 -0.20 4.21 4.76
N SER A 47 0.28 5.44 4.84
CA SER A 47 1.71 5.72 4.97
C SER A 47 2.24 5.22 6.33
N PRO A 48 3.47 4.69 6.37
CA PRO A 48 4.05 4.20 7.62
C PRO A 48 4.25 5.28 8.68
N ASP A 49 4.25 6.56 8.31
CA ASP A 49 4.29 7.65 9.30
C ASP A 49 3.07 7.67 10.21
N ARG A 50 1.94 7.13 9.73
CA ARG A 50 0.73 6.99 10.56
C ARG A 50 0.94 6.02 11.72
N TRP A 51 1.98 5.20 11.64
CA TRP A 51 2.40 4.24 12.66
C TRP A 51 3.78 4.57 13.23
N ASN A 52 4.16 5.86 13.19
CA ASN A 52 5.44 6.38 13.70
C ASN A 52 6.69 5.78 13.03
N ARG A 53 6.58 5.42 11.76
CA ARG A 53 7.71 4.88 10.99
C ARG A 53 7.91 5.67 9.69
N SER A 54 7.96 7.00 9.79
CA SER A 54 8.18 7.87 8.63
C SER A 54 9.47 7.54 7.87
N GLU A 55 10.46 6.98 8.54
CA GLU A 55 11.72 6.53 7.94
C GLU A 55 11.52 5.39 6.93
N ASP A 56 10.42 4.68 6.99
CA ASP A 56 10.13 3.58 6.07
C ASP A 56 9.50 4.03 4.75
N ILE A 57 9.10 5.29 4.62
CA ILE A 57 8.41 5.79 3.42
C ILE A 57 9.26 5.55 2.16
N LYS A 58 10.50 6.01 2.16
CA LYS A 58 11.40 5.86 0.99
C LYS A 58 11.65 4.39 0.66
N LYS A 59 11.81 3.57 1.68
CA LYS A 59 12.00 2.13 1.53
C LYS A 59 10.79 1.48 0.86
N TYR A 60 9.59 1.84 1.28
CA TYR A 60 8.36 1.30 0.73
C TYR A 60 8.14 1.74 -0.72
N ILE A 61 8.42 3.01 -1.02
CA ILE A 61 8.35 3.52 -2.40
C ILE A 61 9.29 2.72 -3.30
N LYS A 62 10.51 2.48 -2.84
CA LYS A 62 11.49 1.70 -3.59
C LYS A 62 11.02 0.28 -3.86
N ILE A 63 10.48 -0.38 -2.83
CA ILE A 63 9.95 -1.74 -2.96
C ILE A 63 8.81 -1.78 -3.98
N MET A 64 7.88 -0.84 -3.89
CA MET A 64 6.74 -0.78 -4.80
C MET A 64 7.19 -0.58 -6.25
N LYS A 65 8.17 0.28 -6.48
CA LYS A 65 8.72 0.48 -7.83
C LYS A 65 9.41 -0.76 -8.36
N GLN A 66 10.19 -1.44 -7.53
CA GLN A 66 10.88 -2.67 -7.92
C GLN A 66 9.91 -3.79 -8.28
N LYS A 67 8.76 -3.82 -7.63
CA LYS A 67 7.74 -4.87 -7.85
C LYS A 67 6.66 -4.47 -8.85
N ASN A 68 6.77 -3.30 -9.47
CA ASN A 68 5.74 -2.76 -10.37
C ASN A 68 4.37 -2.69 -9.70
N PHE A 69 4.36 -2.31 -8.43
CA PHE A 69 3.15 -2.14 -7.67
C PHE A 69 2.83 -0.65 -7.56
N SER A 70 1.77 -0.23 -8.24
CA SER A 70 1.34 1.17 -8.22
C SER A 70 0.19 1.38 -7.25
N ILE A 71 0.13 2.57 -6.66
CA ILE A 71 -0.97 2.99 -5.80
C ILE A 71 -1.63 4.22 -6.39
N ASN A 72 -2.91 4.41 -6.08
CA ASN A 72 -3.71 5.51 -6.62
C ASN A 72 -3.77 6.69 -5.67
N CYS A 73 -3.66 6.43 -4.37
CA CYS A 73 -3.54 7.48 -3.38
C CYS A 73 -2.80 6.97 -2.15
N VAL A 74 -2.40 7.90 -1.30
CA VAL A 74 -1.74 7.58 -0.03
C VAL A 74 -2.34 8.45 1.06
N MET A 75 -2.63 7.84 2.22
CA MET A 75 -3.01 8.56 3.42
C MET A 75 -1.74 8.81 4.23
N THR A 76 -1.34 10.06 4.33
CA THR A 76 -0.12 10.49 5.01
C THR A 76 -0.39 11.76 5.80
N SER A 77 0.53 12.11 6.72
CA SER A 77 0.42 13.35 7.44
C SER A 77 0.98 14.51 6.61
N GLU A 78 0.57 15.73 6.95
CA GLU A 78 1.04 16.93 6.28
C GLU A 78 2.57 17.02 6.24
N LYS A 79 3.23 16.60 7.31
CA LYS A 79 4.69 16.66 7.44
C LYS A 79 5.43 15.78 6.44
N THR A 80 4.79 14.74 5.94
CA THR A 80 5.43 13.74 5.09
C THR A 80 4.95 13.77 3.63
N VAL A 81 4.02 14.64 3.30
CA VAL A 81 3.52 14.79 1.91
C VAL A 81 4.66 14.99 0.91
N LYS A 82 5.62 15.85 1.26
CA LYS A 82 6.77 16.13 0.37
C LYS A 82 7.64 14.91 0.13
N VAL A 83 7.77 14.04 1.11
CA VAL A 83 8.55 12.81 0.94
C VAL A 83 7.91 11.94 -0.14
N TRP A 84 6.60 11.82 -0.12
CA TRP A 84 5.87 11.07 -1.13
C TRP A 84 5.98 11.73 -2.51
N GLU A 85 5.75 13.03 -2.60
CA GLU A 85 5.83 13.78 -3.85
C GLU A 85 7.21 13.71 -4.50
N ASN A 86 8.28 13.82 -3.70
CA ASN A 86 9.64 13.89 -4.21
C ASN A 86 10.22 12.53 -4.59
N ASN A 87 9.65 11.42 -4.13
CA ASN A 87 10.20 10.08 -4.33
C ASN A 87 9.29 9.18 -5.18
N PHE A 88 8.13 9.64 -5.53
CA PHE A 88 7.20 8.87 -6.36
C PHE A 88 7.36 9.17 -7.87
#